data_ccd333892a03208ecc4d6d00507b00af
#
_entry.id   ccd333892a03208ecc4d6d00507b00af
#
_cell.length_a   1.000
_cell.length_b   1.000
_cell.length_c   1.000
_cell.angle_alpha   90.00
_cell.angle_beta   90.00
_cell.angle_gamma   90.00
#
_symmetry.space_group_name_H-M   'P 1'
#
loop_
_entity.id
_entity.type
_entity.pdbx_description
1 polymer ?
#
loop_
_entity_poly.entity_id
_entity_poly.type
_entity_poly.pdbx_seq_one_letter_code
_entity_poly.pdbx_strand_id
1 'polypeptide(L)'
;AFHATRRLHGQEVTVADCQEVFADLLTENCRRDGPPVRVGEGETIDTLVAQGQRMLATYLASLDPEEEIEAVGMPFSVPLIGASGTPLDKPLIGEYDLVVRQGGTRTIVDWKTSARRWPKGKADTDLQATCYLWAEQHQGRPDTRFRFDVVTRTKTPACEQHRAMRSPEDFARVGELVRILERTVANDCRLPRKGSWECANCPYAKACKAWHRERAWTFVRTERPEAA
;
A
#
# COMPACT_ATOMS: atom_id res chain seq x y z
N ALA A 1 16.25 -5.26 -0.47
CA ALA A 1 17.67 -5.65 -0.41
C ALA A 1 17.94 -6.63 0.74
N PHE A 2 17.84 -6.26 2.04
CA PHE A 2 18.18 -7.12 3.20
C PHE A 2 17.61 -8.55 3.12
N HIS A 3 16.28 -8.68 3.05
CA HIS A 3 15.64 -9.99 3.02
C HIS A 3 15.99 -10.79 1.76
N ALA A 4 16.14 -10.13 0.62
CA ALA A 4 16.52 -10.78 -0.62
C ALA A 4 17.96 -11.31 -0.54
N THR A 5 18.91 -10.52 -0.03
CA THR A 5 20.30 -10.94 0.13
C THR A 5 20.42 -12.09 1.12
N ARG A 6 19.76 -12.00 2.28
CA ARG A 6 19.75 -13.08 3.28
C ARG A 6 19.18 -14.38 2.72
N ARG A 7 18.10 -14.30 1.93
CA ARG A 7 17.48 -15.46 1.29
C ARG A 7 18.36 -16.09 0.20
N LEU A 8 18.93 -15.25 -0.68
CA LEU A 8 19.62 -15.74 -1.87
C LEU A 8 21.05 -16.19 -1.60
N HIS A 9 21.71 -15.58 -0.64
CA HIS A 9 23.15 -15.77 -0.44
C HIS A 9 23.52 -16.34 0.93
N GLY A 10 22.55 -16.47 1.86
CA GLY A 10 22.82 -16.93 3.24
C GLY A 10 23.81 -16.05 4.01
N GLN A 11 24.10 -14.84 3.49
CA GLN A 11 25.07 -13.93 4.08
C GLN A 11 24.46 -13.15 5.23
N GLU A 12 25.23 -12.96 6.29
CA GLU A 12 24.90 -11.97 7.30
C GLU A 12 24.99 -10.57 6.67
N VAL A 13 23.85 -9.88 6.65
CA VAL A 13 23.74 -8.48 6.23
C VAL A 13 23.61 -7.63 7.47
N THR A 14 24.53 -6.72 7.68
CA THR A 14 24.50 -5.85 8.85
C THR A 14 23.52 -4.68 8.68
N VAL A 15 23.15 -4.06 9.80
CA VAL A 15 22.35 -2.82 9.79
C VAL A 15 23.07 -1.72 9.01
N ALA A 16 24.41 -1.64 9.13
CA ALA A 16 25.22 -0.65 8.43
C ALA A 16 25.15 -0.84 6.91
N ASP A 17 25.27 -2.08 6.42
CA ASP A 17 25.15 -2.38 4.98
C ASP A 17 23.78 -1.95 4.44
N CYS A 18 22.71 -2.20 5.20
CA CYS A 18 21.36 -1.77 4.81
C CYS A 18 21.20 -0.25 4.77
N GLN A 19 21.83 0.43 5.72
CA GLN A 19 21.78 1.90 5.81
C GLN A 19 22.57 2.55 4.67
N GLU A 20 23.70 1.99 4.28
CA GLU A 20 24.51 2.47 3.15
C GLU A 20 23.75 2.29 1.83
N VAL A 21 23.27 1.07 1.54
CA VAL A 21 22.48 0.78 0.33
C VAL A 21 21.23 1.66 0.25
N PHE A 22 20.55 1.91 1.37
CA PHE A 22 19.39 2.80 1.39
C PHE A 22 19.79 4.24 1.04
N ALA A 23 20.88 4.75 1.61
CA ALA A 23 21.36 6.12 1.36
C ALA A 23 21.70 6.32 -0.13
N ASP A 24 22.40 5.36 -0.71
CA ASP A 24 22.80 5.37 -2.13
C ASP A 24 21.57 5.35 -3.04
N LEU A 25 20.66 4.40 -2.81
CA LEU A 25 19.45 4.26 -3.62
C LEU A 25 18.55 5.50 -3.54
N LEU A 26 18.36 6.07 -2.35
CA LEU A 26 17.54 7.27 -2.19
C LEU A 26 18.18 8.46 -2.91
N THR A 27 19.49 8.65 -2.73
CA THR A 27 20.23 9.73 -3.36
C THR A 27 20.24 9.60 -4.89
N GLU A 28 20.46 8.39 -5.41
CA GLU A 28 20.41 8.12 -6.84
C GLU A 28 19.02 8.36 -7.42
N ASN A 29 17.96 7.86 -6.77
CA ASN A 29 16.59 8.08 -7.23
C ASN A 29 16.21 9.56 -7.24
N CYS A 30 16.75 10.36 -6.32
CA CYS A 30 16.54 11.82 -6.32
C CYS A 30 17.27 12.54 -7.44
N ARG A 31 18.31 11.94 -8.03
CA ARG A 31 19.13 12.51 -9.12
C ARG A 31 18.71 12.02 -10.52
N ARG A 32 17.92 10.96 -10.61
CA ARG A 32 17.50 10.41 -11.91
C ARG A 32 16.67 11.42 -12.69
N ASP A 33 16.83 11.41 -14.01
CA ASP A 33 15.94 12.11 -14.92
C ASP A 33 14.52 11.57 -14.79
N GLY A 34 13.61 12.40 -14.29
CA GLY A 34 12.25 12.03 -14.00
C GLY A 34 11.45 13.20 -13.46
N PRO A 35 10.23 12.96 -12.93
CA PRO A 35 9.47 14.00 -12.26
C PRO A 35 10.29 14.57 -11.09
N PRO A 36 10.33 15.91 -10.91
CA PRO A 36 11.12 16.53 -9.87
C PRO A 36 10.70 16.03 -8.48
N VAL A 37 11.67 15.56 -7.71
CA VAL A 37 11.47 15.15 -6.33
C VAL A 37 11.14 16.39 -5.49
N ARG A 38 9.98 16.34 -4.81
CA ARG A 38 9.56 17.37 -3.87
C ARG A 38 9.84 16.90 -2.45
N VAL A 39 10.71 17.60 -1.77
CA VAL A 39 10.91 17.43 -0.33
C VAL A 39 10.01 18.38 0.45
N GLY A 40 9.67 18.04 1.67
CA GLY A 40 8.87 18.90 2.55
C GLY A 40 9.63 20.20 2.91
N GLU A 41 8.90 21.19 3.40
CA GLU A 41 9.51 22.44 3.87
C GLU A 41 10.47 22.15 5.02
N GLY A 42 11.72 22.62 4.88
CA GLY A 42 12.79 22.38 5.86
C GLY A 42 13.42 20.99 5.81
N GLU A 43 13.00 20.11 4.90
CA GLU A 43 13.63 18.82 4.66
C GLU A 43 14.70 18.92 3.57
N THR A 44 15.75 18.10 3.70
CA THR A 44 16.80 17.90 2.68
C THR A 44 16.93 16.40 2.41
N ILE A 45 17.58 16.03 1.32
CA ILE A 45 17.86 14.62 1.02
C ILE A 45 18.63 13.99 2.19
N ASP A 46 19.62 14.70 2.75
CA ASP A 46 20.42 14.20 3.87
C ASP A 46 19.57 13.95 5.13
N THR A 47 18.61 14.83 5.43
CA THR A 47 17.70 14.63 6.57
C THR A 47 16.77 13.44 6.35
N LEU A 48 16.33 13.19 5.12
CA LEU A 48 15.51 12.04 4.75
C LEU A 48 16.34 10.74 4.80
N VAL A 49 17.59 10.76 4.34
CA VAL A 49 18.53 9.64 4.46
C VAL A 49 18.70 9.27 5.93
N ALA A 50 19.08 10.25 6.77
CA ALA A 50 19.27 10.00 8.21
C ALA A 50 18.00 9.49 8.91
N GLN A 51 16.82 9.96 8.50
CA GLN A 51 15.55 9.47 9.01
C GLN A 51 15.31 8.01 8.58
N GLY A 52 15.48 7.68 7.30
CA GLY A 52 15.31 6.33 6.77
C GLY A 52 16.28 5.34 7.39
N GLN A 53 17.53 5.72 7.61
CA GLN A 53 18.53 4.90 8.27
C GLN A 53 18.13 4.52 9.71
N ARG A 54 17.57 5.48 10.47
CA ARG A 54 17.03 5.18 11.82
C ARG A 54 15.82 4.26 11.77
N MET A 55 14.93 4.46 10.79
CA MET A 55 13.76 3.60 10.60
C MET A 55 14.18 2.17 10.25
N LEU A 56 15.16 2.00 9.35
CA LEU A 56 15.71 0.69 8.99
C LEU A 56 16.33 -0.01 10.21
N ALA A 57 17.14 0.67 11.00
CA ALA A 57 17.72 0.10 12.21
C ALA A 57 16.63 -0.39 13.18
N THR A 58 15.56 0.41 13.34
CA THR A 58 14.42 0.04 14.19
C THR A 58 13.68 -1.19 13.66
N TYR A 59 13.44 -1.26 12.34
CA TYR A 59 12.80 -2.40 11.70
C TYR A 59 13.65 -3.67 11.85
N LEU A 60 14.94 -3.59 11.52
CA LEU A 60 15.83 -4.75 11.58
C LEU A 60 15.99 -5.29 13.02
N ALA A 61 15.98 -4.41 14.02
CA ALA A 61 15.99 -4.81 15.43
C ALA A 61 14.68 -5.46 15.89
N SER A 62 13.58 -5.30 15.16
CA SER A 62 12.28 -5.89 15.47
C SER A 62 12.01 -7.24 14.79
N LEU A 63 12.94 -7.71 13.94
CA LEU A 63 12.78 -8.97 13.22
C LEU A 63 12.89 -10.15 14.19
N ASP A 64 11.99 -11.12 13.99
CA ASP A 64 12.06 -12.39 14.69
C ASP A 64 13.09 -13.30 13.98
N PRO A 65 14.14 -13.76 14.67
CA PRO A 65 15.15 -14.61 14.06
C PRO A 65 14.64 -16.00 13.65
N GLU A 66 13.51 -16.44 14.21
CA GLU A 66 12.89 -17.72 13.88
C GLU A 66 12.03 -17.64 12.60
N GLU A 67 11.77 -16.45 12.07
CA GLU A 67 11.06 -16.30 10.82
C GLU A 67 11.96 -16.61 9.61
N GLU A 68 11.62 -17.65 8.87
CA GLU A 68 12.26 -18.02 7.62
C GLU A 68 11.66 -17.22 6.47
N ILE A 69 12.51 -16.61 5.62
CA ILE A 69 12.07 -15.84 4.46
C ILE A 69 11.71 -16.80 3.34
N GLU A 70 10.42 -16.88 3.00
CA GLU A 70 9.94 -17.70 1.89
C GLU A 70 10.03 -16.96 0.55
N ALA A 71 9.61 -15.69 0.51
CA ALA A 71 9.66 -14.85 -0.68
C ALA A 71 9.80 -13.37 -0.35
N VAL A 72 10.38 -12.61 -1.28
CA VAL A 72 10.46 -11.15 -1.27
C VAL A 72 10.01 -10.65 -2.64
N GLY A 73 9.06 -9.71 -2.68
CA GLY A 73 8.52 -9.19 -3.93
C GLY A 73 7.84 -10.29 -4.76
N MET A 74 6.90 -11.03 -4.16
CA MET A 74 6.25 -12.17 -4.81
C MET A 74 4.97 -11.74 -5.54
N PRO A 75 4.95 -11.74 -6.89
CA PRO A 75 3.76 -11.36 -7.63
C PRO A 75 2.68 -12.45 -7.57
N PHE A 76 1.42 -12.02 -7.67
CA PHE A 76 0.28 -12.92 -7.79
C PHE A 76 -0.74 -12.40 -8.80
N SER A 77 -1.51 -13.33 -9.36
CA SER A 77 -2.69 -13.07 -10.19
C SER A 77 -3.73 -14.14 -9.89
N VAL A 78 -4.90 -13.72 -9.45
CA VAL A 78 -6.01 -14.63 -9.08
C VAL A 78 -7.33 -14.10 -9.63
N PRO A 79 -8.31 -14.97 -9.93
CA PRO A 79 -9.62 -14.52 -10.36
C PRO A 79 -10.30 -13.71 -9.24
N LEU A 80 -10.97 -12.63 -9.61
CA LEU A 80 -11.95 -11.97 -8.75
C LEU A 80 -13.31 -12.63 -8.98
N ILE A 81 -13.93 -13.09 -7.90
CA ILE A 81 -15.25 -13.69 -7.94
C ILE A 81 -16.25 -12.66 -7.42
N GLY A 82 -17.24 -12.33 -8.26
CA GLY A 82 -18.32 -11.42 -7.86
C GLY A 82 -19.28 -12.08 -6.85
N ALA A 83 -20.17 -11.28 -6.29
CA ALA A 83 -21.15 -11.75 -5.29
C ALA A 83 -22.07 -12.88 -5.80
N SER A 84 -22.23 -13.01 -7.13
CA SER A 84 -22.97 -14.12 -7.78
C SER A 84 -22.18 -15.42 -7.90
N GLY A 85 -20.93 -15.48 -7.44
CA GLY A 85 -20.03 -16.60 -7.66
C GLY A 85 -19.41 -16.65 -9.07
N THR A 86 -19.68 -15.67 -9.92
CA THR A 86 -19.15 -15.60 -11.28
C THR A 86 -17.81 -14.86 -11.30
N PRO A 87 -16.78 -15.36 -12.01
CA PRO A 87 -15.55 -14.62 -12.22
C PRO A 87 -15.80 -13.30 -12.95
N LEU A 88 -15.12 -12.25 -12.53
CA LEU A 88 -15.09 -10.96 -13.20
C LEU A 88 -14.06 -10.98 -14.35
N ASP A 89 -14.22 -10.07 -15.31
CA ASP A 89 -13.36 -10.03 -16.52
C ASP A 89 -11.88 -9.80 -16.21
N LYS A 90 -11.59 -9.13 -15.10
CA LYS A 90 -10.23 -8.79 -14.72
C LYS A 90 -9.81 -9.52 -13.45
N PRO A 91 -8.59 -10.11 -13.44
CA PRO A 91 -8.04 -10.71 -12.24
C PRO A 91 -7.63 -9.66 -11.21
N LEU A 92 -7.55 -10.06 -9.96
CA LEU A 92 -6.80 -9.36 -8.94
C LEU A 92 -5.31 -9.65 -9.14
N ILE A 93 -4.53 -8.63 -9.41
CA ILE A 93 -3.08 -8.70 -9.51
C ILE A 93 -2.43 -7.91 -8.39
N GLY A 94 -1.28 -8.35 -7.94
CA GLY A 94 -0.51 -7.66 -6.91
C GLY A 94 0.84 -8.31 -6.66
N GLU A 95 1.51 -7.82 -5.65
CA GLU A 95 2.80 -8.31 -5.20
C GLU A 95 2.85 -8.27 -3.68
N TYR A 96 3.26 -9.36 -3.04
CA TYR A 96 3.53 -9.40 -1.61
C TYR A 96 4.91 -8.83 -1.35
N ASP A 97 5.04 -7.87 -0.44
CA ASP A 97 6.34 -7.29 -0.08
C ASP A 97 7.28 -8.36 0.49
N LEU A 98 6.77 -9.18 1.42
CA LEU A 98 7.51 -10.24 2.07
C LEU A 98 6.57 -11.38 2.44
N VAL A 99 7.07 -12.61 2.28
CA VAL A 99 6.41 -13.81 2.80
C VAL A 99 7.38 -14.53 3.72
N VAL A 100 6.93 -14.80 4.94
CA VAL A 100 7.71 -15.51 5.96
C VAL A 100 7.00 -16.77 6.42
N ARG A 101 7.77 -17.71 6.97
CA ARG A 101 7.28 -18.92 7.59
C ARG A 101 7.86 -19.09 8.98
N GLN A 102 7.03 -19.45 9.95
CA GLN A 102 7.45 -19.76 11.30
C GLN A 102 6.60 -20.91 11.85
N GLY A 103 7.25 -21.97 12.32
CA GLY A 103 6.54 -23.12 12.88
C GLY A 103 5.49 -23.73 11.92
N GLY A 104 5.76 -23.75 10.61
CA GLY A 104 4.83 -24.22 9.58
C GLY A 104 3.78 -23.17 9.14
N THR A 105 3.60 -22.09 9.88
CA THR A 105 2.63 -21.03 9.55
C THR A 105 3.23 -20.06 8.55
N ARG A 106 2.55 -19.87 7.42
CA ARG A 106 2.86 -18.88 6.39
C ARG A 106 2.23 -17.54 6.75
N THR A 107 2.99 -16.46 6.64
CA THR A 107 2.51 -15.09 6.91
C THR A 107 2.95 -14.16 5.79
N ILE A 108 2.00 -13.42 5.22
CA ILE A 108 2.30 -12.27 4.35
C ILE A 108 2.58 -11.07 5.25
N VAL A 109 3.66 -10.38 4.97
CA VAL A 109 4.05 -9.14 5.63
C VAL A 109 4.03 -8.02 4.60
N ASP A 110 3.35 -6.94 4.93
CA ASP A 110 3.33 -5.73 4.11
C ASP A 110 3.93 -4.56 4.92
N TRP A 111 4.89 -3.88 4.33
CA TRP A 111 5.62 -2.80 4.99
C TRP A 111 4.93 -1.47 4.83
N LYS A 112 4.76 -0.78 5.93
CA LYS A 112 4.19 0.56 5.94
C LYS A 112 5.07 1.55 6.69
N THR A 113 5.19 2.75 6.14
CA THR A 113 5.72 3.89 6.87
C THR A 113 4.58 4.81 7.28
N SER A 114 4.64 5.36 8.49
CA SER A 114 3.59 6.24 8.99
C SER A 114 4.17 7.42 9.76
N ALA A 115 3.55 8.60 9.65
CA ALA A 115 3.96 9.77 10.42
C ALA A 115 3.75 9.59 11.94
N ARG A 116 2.86 8.69 12.35
CA ARG A 116 2.51 8.38 13.74
C ARG A 116 2.08 6.93 13.86
N ARG A 117 1.99 6.43 15.08
CA ARG A 117 1.45 5.09 15.37
C ARG A 117 0.07 4.90 14.78
N TRP A 118 -0.22 3.72 14.29
CA TRP A 118 -1.54 3.38 13.81
C TRP A 118 -2.54 3.28 14.95
N PRO A 119 -3.76 3.78 14.77
CA PRO A 119 -4.83 3.55 15.74
C PRO A 119 -5.22 2.07 15.75
N LYS A 120 -5.68 1.60 16.90
CA LYS A 120 -6.23 0.24 17.05
C LYS A 120 -7.33 0.00 16.00
N GLY A 121 -7.33 -1.17 15.40
CA GLY A 121 -8.35 -1.57 14.42
C GLY A 121 -8.11 -1.06 13.00
N LYS A 122 -7.06 -0.27 12.73
CA LYS A 122 -6.78 0.21 11.36
C LYS A 122 -6.50 -0.95 10.40
N ALA A 123 -5.76 -1.96 10.83
CA ALA A 123 -5.47 -3.14 10.02
C ALA A 123 -6.73 -3.95 9.69
N ASP A 124 -7.73 -3.92 10.57
CA ASP A 124 -8.96 -4.70 10.41
C ASP A 124 -9.84 -4.17 9.26
N THR A 125 -9.72 -2.88 8.95
CA THR A 125 -10.52 -2.22 7.89
C THR A 125 -9.74 -2.01 6.58
N ASP A 126 -8.47 -2.38 6.53
CA ASP A 126 -7.63 -2.15 5.37
C ASP A 126 -7.94 -3.15 4.25
N LEU A 127 -8.29 -2.63 3.07
CA LEU A 127 -8.66 -3.44 1.91
C LEU A 127 -7.50 -4.27 1.37
N GLN A 128 -6.26 -3.80 1.49
CA GLN A 128 -5.08 -4.51 0.98
C GLN A 128 -4.91 -5.87 1.67
N ALA A 129 -5.08 -5.92 2.99
CA ALA A 129 -5.06 -7.18 3.74
C ALA A 129 -6.12 -8.17 3.23
N THR A 130 -7.32 -7.68 2.87
CA THR A 130 -8.38 -8.51 2.31
C THR A 130 -7.99 -9.05 0.94
N CYS A 131 -7.45 -8.20 0.06
CA CYS A 131 -7.00 -8.60 -1.27
C CYS A 131 -5.88 -9.67 -1.20
N TYR A 132 -4.94 -9.52 -0.28
CA TYR A 132 -3.83 -10.47 -0.15
C TYR A 132 -4.29 -11.82 0.40
N LEU A 133 -5.13 -11.83 1.42
CA LEU A 133 -5.70 -13.07 1.95
C LEU A 133 -6.67 -13.74 0.96
N TRP A 134 -7.42 -12.94 0.19
CA TRP A 134 -8.18 -13.45 -0.95
C TRP A 134 -7.30 -14.21 -1.94
N ALA A 135 -6.16 -13.60 -2.33
CA ALA A 135 -5.25 -14.22 -3.27
C ALA A 135 -4.70 -15.55 -2.75
N GLU A 136 -4.30 -15.62 -1.48
CA GLU A 136 -3.82 -16.85 -0.85
C GLU A 136 -4.90 -17.93 -0.80
N GLN A 137 -6.12 -17.57 -0.47
CA GLN A 137 -7.25 -18.53 -0.46
C GLN A 137 -7.47 -19.15 -1.85
N HIS A 138 -7.42 -18.33 -2.92
CA HIS A 138 -7.60 -18.81 -4.29
C HIS A 138 -6.39 -19.60 -4.82
N GLN A 139 -5.24 -19.47 -4.18
CA GLN A 139 -4.06 -20.26 -4.46
C GLN A 139 -3.98 -21.55 -3.60
N GLY A 140 -5.05 -21.90 -2.89
CA GLY A 140 -5.12 -23.10 -2.06
C GLY A 140 -4.41 -22.98 -0.71
N ARG A 141 -4.18 -21.78 -0.22
CA ARG A 141 -3.49 -21.51 1.05
C ARG A 141 -4.37 -20.70 2.03
N PRO A 142 -5.54 -21.23 2.45
CA PRO A 142 -6.51 -20.51 3.28
C PRO A 142 -6.00 -20.19 4.69
N ASP A 143 -5.01 -20.94 5.19
CA ASP A 143 -4.46 -20.78 6.54
C ASP A 143 -3.34 -19.71 6.60
N THR A 144 -3.05 -19.04 5.49
CA THR A 144 -2.06 -17.96 5.45
C THR A 144 -2.51 -16.81 6.35
N ARG A 145 -1.58 -16.32 7.17
CA ARG A 145 -1.77 -15.13 8.01
C ARG A 145 -1.31 -13.87 7.31
N PHE A 146 -1.76 -12.75 7.82
CA PHE A 146 -1.37 -11.44 7.31
C PHE A 146 -1.02 -10.47 8.46
N ARG A 147 0.03 -9.66 8.25
CA ARG A 147 0.34 -8.54 9.14
C ARG A 147 0.91 -7.36 8.35
N PHE A 148 0.69 -6.17 8.90
CA PHE A 148 1.45 -4.98 8.55
C PHE A 148 2.61 -4.82 9.54
N ASP A 149 3.82 -4.59 9.02
CA ASP A 149 4.95 -4.11 9.81
C ASP A 149 5.06 -2.60 9.58
N VAL A 150 4.68 -1.81 10.58
CA VAL A 150 4.52 -0.35 10.47
C VAL A 150 5.65 0.34 11.19
N VAL A 151 6.49 1.08 10.45
CA VAL A 151 7.58 1.88 11.01
C VAL A 151 7.20 3.35 11.04
N THR A 152 7.29 3.99 12.22
CA THR A 152 6.92 5.39 12.36
C THR A 152 8.06 6.32 11.92
N ARG A 153 7.71 7.40 11.17
CA ARG A 153 8.63 8.46 10.76
C ARG A 153 8.74 9.55 11.84
N THR A 154 9.05 9.15 13.06
CA THR A 154 9.22 10.05 14.19
C THR A 154 10.70 10.26 14.52
N LYS A 155 11.03 11.20 15.40
CA LYS A 155 12.41 11.41 15.88
C LYS A 155 12.98 10.13 16.51
N THR A 156 12.14 9.39 17.22
CA THR A 156 12.42 8.05 17.73
C THR A 156 11.45 7.08 17.04
N PRO A 157 11.88 6.40 15.95
CA PRO A 157 11.02 5.45 15.25
C PRO A 157 10.60 4.30 16.16
N ALA A 158 9.42 3.76 15.88
CA ALA A 158 8.95 2.49 16.45
C ALA A 158 8.47 1.59 15.31
N CYS A 159 8.68 0.29 15.45
CA CYS A 159 8.13 -0.72 14.58
C CYS A 159 7.00 -1.44 15.32
N GLU A 160 5.83 -1.50 14.72
CA GLU A 160 4.64 -2.15 15.28
C GLU A 160 4.08 -3.16 14.29
N GLN A 161 3.77 -4.35 14.78
CA GLN A 161 3.11 -5.38 14.00
C GLN A 161 1.60 -5.32 14.20
N HIS A 162 0.85 -5.12 13.13
CA HIS A 162 -0.61 -5.09 13.13
C HIS A 162 -1.14 -6.28 12.33
N ARG A 163 -1.59 -7.32 13.03
CA ARG A 163 -2.20 -8.49 12.40
C ARG A 163 -3.62 -8.16 11.93
N ALA A 164 -4.02 -8.73 10.80
CA ALA A 164 -5.37 -8.64 10.28
C ALA A 164 -5.93 -10.02 9.99
N MET A 165 -7.20 -10.22 10.34
CA MET A 165 -7.97 -11.41 10.01
C MET A 165 -9.12 -11.02 9.10
N ARG A 166 -9.59 -11.94 8.29
CA ARG A 166 -10.73 -11.70 7.38
C ARG A 166 -11.73 -12.85 7.47
N SER A 167 -12.99 -12.47 7.42
CA SER A 167 -14.12 -13.39 7.34
C SER A 167 -14.55 -13.63 5.89
N PRO A 168 -15.37 -14.64 5.61
CA PRO A 168 -15.97 -14.83 4.29
C PRO A 168 -16.75 -13.60 3.79
N GLU A 169 -17.39 -12.85 4.69
CA GLU A 169 -18.12 -11.61 4.37
C GLU A 169 -17.19 -10.50 3.88
N ASP A 170 -15.98 -10.40 4.45
CA ASP A 170 -14.96 -9.45 3.96
C ASP A 170 -14.56 -9.76 2.52
N PHE A 171 -14.43 -11.03 2.18
CA PHE A 171 -14.11 -11.46 0.82
C PHE A 171 -15.26 -11.18 -0.15
N ALA A 172 -16.49 -11.51 0.23
CA ALA A 172 -17.68 -11.21 -0.58
C ALA A 172 -17.81 -9.72 -0.88
N ARG A 173 -17.47 -8.87 0.11
CA ARG A 173 -17.48 -7.41 -0.05
C ARG A 173 -16.47 -6.92 -1.09
N VAL A 174 -15.30 -7.55 -1.22
CA VAL A 174 -14.32 -7.17 -2.26
C VAL A 174 -14.89 -7.39 -3.64
N GLY A 175 -15.49 -8.55 -3.92
CA GLY A 175 -16.13 -8.83 -5.20
C GLY A 175 -17.22 -7.82 -5.55
N GLU A 176 -18.04 -7.42 -4.57
CA GLU A 176 -19.08 -6.41 -4.77
C GLU A 176 -18.50 -5.01 -5.02
N LEU A 177 -17.45 -4.61 -4.29
CA LEU A 177 -16.76 -3.34 -4.53
C LEU A 177 -16.17 -3.26 -5.95
N VAL A 178 -15.56 -4.34 -6.43
CA VAL A 178 -15.03 -4.39 -7.80
C VAL A 178 -16.13 -4.27 -8.83
N ARG A 179 -17.25 -4.99 -8.64
CA ARG A 179 -18.43 -4.90 -9.52
C ARG A 179 -19.01 -3.48 -9.59
N ILE A 180 -19.08 -2.79 -8.45
CA ILE A 180 -19.51 -1.39 -8.39
C ILE A 180 -18.52 -0.50 -9.14
N LEU A 181 -17.21 -0.71 -8.95
CA LEU A 181 -16.17 0.03 -9.64
C LEU A 181 -16.26 -0.16 -11.16
N GLU A 182 -16.42 -1.39 -11.65
CA GLU A 182 -16.57 -1.67 -13.09
C GLU A 182 -17.78 -0.93 -13.69
N ARG A 183 -18.92 -0.98 -13.01
CA ARG A 183 -20.12 -0.24 -13.44
C ARG A 183 -19.89 1.28 -13.44
N THR A 184 -19.17 1.79 -12.42
CA THR A 184 -18.84 3.21 -12.32
C THR A 184 -17.95 3.65 -13.48
N VAL A 185 -16.96 2.83 -13.84
CA VAL A 185 -16.09 3.06 -14.99
C VAL A 185 -16.86 2.98 -16.31
N ALA A 186 -17.66 1.92 -16.49
CA ALA A 186 -18.45 1.71 -17.72
C ALA A 186 -19.44 2.84 -18.00
N ASN A 187 -19.99 3.45 -16.95
CA ASN A 187 -20.91 4.58 -17.07
C ASN A 187 -20.21 5.95 -17.03
N ASP A 188 -18.89 6.02 -17.13
CA ASP A 188 -18.08 7.25 -17.01
C ASP A 188 -18.41 8.09 -15.75
N CYS A 189 -18.87 7.44 -14.70
CA CYS A 189 -19.14 8.06 -13.41
C CYS A 189 -17.84 8.21 -12.63
N ARG A 190 -17.38 9.45 -12.47
CA ARG A 190 -16.15 9.76 -11.75
C ARG A 190 -16.46 10.66 -10.56
N LEU A 191 -16.56 10.04 -9.39
CA LEU A 191 -16.80 10.77 -8.15
C LEU A 191 -15.46 11.23 -7.56
N PRO A 192 -15.22 12.55 -7.42
CA PRO A 192 -14.03 13.04 -6.75
C PRO A 192 -14.10 12.74 -5.26
N ARG A 193 -13.02 12.27 -4.69
CA ARG A 193 -12.87 12.13 -3.23
C ARG A 193 -12.57 13.50 -2.62
N LYS A 194 -13.57 14.40 -2.66
CA LYS A 194 -13.42 15.78 -2.21
C LYS A 194 -13.13 15.83 -0.72
N GLY A 195 -12.12 16.63 -0.34
CA GLY A 195 -11.74 16.83 1.07
C GLY A 195 -10.79 15.78 1.65
N SER A 196 -10.30 14.84 0.85
CA SER A 196 -9.25 13.93 1.27
C SER A 196 -7.92 14.69 1.47
N TRP A 197 -7.13 14.26 2.46
CA TRP A 197 -5.78 14.78 2.67
C TRP A 197 -4.85 14.57 1.46
N GLU A 198 -5.12 13.54 0.66
CA GLU A 198 -4.41 13.24 -0.59
C GLU A 198 -4.57 14.37 -1.62
N CYS A 199 -5.69 15.10 -1.57
CA CYS A 199 -5.96 16.22 -2.50
C CYS A 199 -5.02 17.41 -2.27
N ALA A 200 -4.47 17.58 -1.08
CA ALA A 200 -3.60 18.71 -0.75
C ALA A 200 -2.32 18.71 -1.60
N ASN A 201 -1.76 17.53 -1.84
CA ASN A 201 -0.52 17.35 -2.60
C ASN A 201 -0.72 16.64 -3.95
N CYS A 202 -1.97 16.54 -4.43
CA CYS A 202 -2.29 15.85 -5.67
C CYS A 202 -1.78 16.66 -6.88
N PRO A 203 -0.92 16.11 -7.75
CA PRO A 203 -0.44 16.81 -8.94
C PRO A 203 -1.56 17.11 -9.95
N TYR A 204 -2.65 16.36 -9.88
CA TYR A 204 -3.82 16.52 -10.75
C TYR A 204 -4.90 17.42 -10.17
N ALA A 205 -4.71 18.05 -8.99
CA ALA A 205 -5.75 18.80 -8.30
C ALA A 205 -6.37 19.90 -9.17
N LYS A 206 -5.56 20.61 -9.98
CA LYS A 206 -6.06 21.67 -10.90
C LYS A 206 -6.93 21.09 -12.01
N ALA A 207 -6.45 20.04 -12.68
CA ALA A 207 -7.19 19.38 -13.76
C ALA A 207 -8.49 18.74 -13.24
N CYS A 208 -8.43 18.08 -12.09
CA CYS A 208 -9.59 17.51 -11.43
C CYS A 208 -10.66 18.57 -11.10
N LYS A 209 -10.26 19.70 -10.53
CA LYS A 209 -11.18 20.82 -10.23
C LYS A 209 -11.79 21.42 -11.49
N ALA A 210 -11.02 21.60 -12.56
CA ALA A 210 -11.51 22.11 -13.84
C ALA A 210 -12.55 21.16 -14.45
N TRP A 211 -12.20 19.87 -14.55
CA TRP A 211 -13.08 18.83 -15.10
C TRP A 211 -14.43 18.73 -14.35
N HIS A 212 -14.42 18.79 -13.01
CA HIS A 212 -15.64 18.78 -12.22
C HIS A 212 -16.45 20.07 -12.35
N ARG A 213 -15.78 21.22 -12.49
CA ARG A 213 -16.45 22.51 -12.72
C ARG A 213 -17.21 22.51 -14.03
N GLU A 214 -16.63 22.05 -15.11
CA GLU A 214 -17.28 21.98 -16.43
C GLU A 214 -18.55 21.12 -16.38
N ARG A 215 -18.47 19.95 -15.73
CA ARG A 215 -19.65 19.08 -15.58
C ARG A 215 -20.71 19.66 -14.64
N ALA A 216 -20.34 20.30 -13.54
CA ALA A 216 -21.26 20.96 -12.66
C ALA A 216 -21.97 22.13 -13.37
N TRP A 217 -21.26 22.85 -14.24
CA TRP A 217 -21.88 23.90 -15.06
C TRP A 217 -22.98 23.39 -15.98
N THR A 218 -22.85 22.22 -16.52
CA THR A 218 -23.86 21.61 -17.39
C THR A 218 -25.17 21.35 -16.65
N PHE A 219 -25.11 20.94 -15.38
CA PHE A 219 -26.29 20.75 -14.54
C PHE A 219 -26.94 22.07 -14.06
N VAL A 220 -26.13 23.08 -13.76
CA VAL A 220 -26.62 24.38 -13.25
C VAL A 220 -27.22 25.23 -14.36
N ARG A 221 -26.86 25.05 -15.63
CA ARG A 221 -27.33 25.86 -16.77
C ARG A 221 -28.75 25.56 -17.19
N THR A 222 -29.31 24.42 -16.82
CA THR A 222 -30.66 24.01 -17.18
C THR A 222 -31.74 24.55 -16.25
N GLU A 223 -31.41 25.23 -15.15
CA GLU A 223 -32.36 25.61 -14.11
C GLU A 223 -32.38 27.10 -13.74
N ARG A 224 -31.72 27.99 -14.49
CA ARG A 224 -31.94 29.42 -14.26
C ARG A 224 -33.08 29.91 -15.15
N PRO A 225 -34.26 30.24 -14.60
CA PRO A 225 -35.22 31.03 -15.32
C PRO A 225 -34.56 32.36 -15.68
N GLU A 226 -34.66 32.78 -16.92
CA GLU A 226 -34.28 34.12 -17.33
C GLU A 226 -34.99 35.10 -16.41
N ALA A 227 -34.22 35.93 -15.73
CA ALA A 227 -34.78 37.02 -14.95
C ALA A 227 -35.48 37.97 -15.91
N ALA A 228 -36.78 38.11 -15.75
CA ALA A 228 -37.63 39.09 -16.43
C ALA A 228 -37.25 40.51 -15.99
#